data_1c42644fed1a28197d220ed90cab002c
#
_entry.id   1c42644fed1a28197d220ed90cab002c
#
_cell.length_a   1.000
_cell.length_b   1.000
_cell.length_c   1.000
_cell.angle_alpha   90.00
_cell.angle_beta   90.00
_cell.angle_gamma   90.00
#
_symmetry.space_group_name_H-M   'P 1'
#
loop_
_entity.id
_entity.type
_entity.pdbx_description
1 polymer ?
#
loop_
_entity_poly.entity_id
_entity_poly.type
_entity_poly.pdbx_seq_one_letter_code
_entity_poly.pdbx_strand_id
1 'polypeptide(L)'
;MGQREGVANMREVPEQTWEEGRFGGRDQDLGGAAGSVAVGLRRTVLPPGKQSFPRHAHMAEEEIFFVVRGRGTLLRGEERVAVEAGDVAAFPAGTGVAHAFVADPDEELEYLSIGERDDNDVVLYPDSGKLLVVGLADESGERRDRLGRLQEADYYDGEL
;
A
#
# COMPACT_ATOMS: atom_id res chain seq x y z
N MET A 1 11.56 20.54 -23.53
CA MET A 1 11.88 20.94 -22.13
C MET A 1 12.84 19.90 -21.60
N GLY A 2 14.04 20.29 -21.15
CA GLY A 2 15.00 19.32 -20.61
C GLY A 2 14.43 18.61 -19.37
N GLN A 3 14.68 17.29 -19.27
CA GLN A 3 14.39 16.54 -18.05
C GLN A 3 15.10 17.24 -16.88
N ARG A 4 14.35 17.58 -15.84
CA ARG A 4 14.89 18.12 -14.59
C ARG A 4 15.26 16.93 -13.72
N GLU A 5 16.53 16.62 -13.61
CA GLU A 5 17.02 15.51 -12.80
C GLU A 5 16.48 15.61 -11.34
N GLY A 6 15.93 14.52 -10.83
CA GLY A 6 15.36 14.46 -9.48
C GLY A 6 14.05 15.22 -9.28
N VAL A 7 13.41 15.70 -10.36
CA VAL A 7 12.14 16.45 -10.27
C VAL A 7 11.12 15.93 -11.26
N ALA A 8 10.00 15.44 -10.76
CA ALA A 8 8.84 15.06 -11.56
C ALA A 8 7.67 16.03 -11.32
N ASN A 9 6.84 16.24 -12.34
CA ASN A 9 5.58 16.93 -12.19
C ASN A 9 4.45 15.89 -12.21
N MET A 10 3.62 15.89 -11.19
CA MET A 10 2.49 14.97 -11.07
C MET A 10 1.62 14.89 -12.32
N ARG A 11 1.43 16.00 -13.03
CA ARG A 11 0.64 16.06 -14.28
C ARG A 11 1.27 15.30 -15.45
N GLU A 12 2.55 14.98 -15.36
CA GLU A 12 3.33 14.29 -16.39
C GLU A 12 3.58 12.82 -16.04
N VAL A 13 3.30 12.40 -14.78
CA VAL A 13 3.44 11.01 -14.35
C VAL A 13 2.22 10.23 -14.80
N PRO A 14 2.38 9.12 -15.54
CA PRO A 14 1.28 8.30 -16.00
C PRO A 14 0.43 7.76 -14.82
N GLU A 15 -0.89 7.80 -14.97
CA GLU A 15 -1.80 7.12 -14.05
C GLU A 15 -1.92 5.65 -14.43
N GLN A 16 -1.93 4.78 -13.42
CA GLN A 16 -2.29 3.37 -13.52
C GLN A 16 -3.67 3.17 -12.89
N THR A 17 -4.54 2.46 -13.57
CA THR A 17 -5.89 2.18 -13.07
C THR A 17 -6.05 0.71 -12.73
N TRP A 18 -6.83 0.41 -11.70
CA TRP A 18 -7.24 -0.95 -11.36
C TRP A 18 -8.72 -0.99 -10.99
N GLU A 19 -9.35 -2.12 -11.22
CA GLU A 19 -10.71 -2.38 -10.76
C GLU A 19 -10.92 -3.89 -10.58
N GLU A 20 -11.33 -4.28 -9.36
CA GLU A 20 -11.67 -5.65 -9.00
C GLU A 20 -12.77 -5.66 -7.93
N GLY A 21 -14.01 -5.84 -8.34
CA GLY A 21 -15.18 -5.82 -7.47
C GLY A 21 -15.30 -4.51 -6.69
N ARG A 22 -15.21 -4.58 -5.35
CA ARG A 22 -15.26 -3.38 -4.48
C ARG A 22 -13.97 -2.55 -4.52
N PHE A 23 -12.87 -3.12 -4.99
CA PHE A 23 -11.59 -2.43 -5.07
C PHE A 23 -11.50 -1.66 -6.39
N GLY A 24 -10.89 -0.51 -6.36
CA GLY A 24 -10.65 0.24 -7.59
C GLY A 24 -10.12 1.64 -7.34
N GLY A 25 -9.41 2.15 -8.32
CA GLY A 25 -8.82 3.47 -8.25
C GLY A 25 -7.87 3.74 -9.39
N ARG A 26 -7.19 4.86 -9.27
CA ARG A 26 -6.05 5.23 -10.12
C ARG A 26 -4.93 5.77 -9.25
N ASP A 27 -3.71 5.45 -9.59
CA ASP A 27 -2.54 5.91 -8.85
C ASP A 27 -1.39 6.37 -9.75
N GLN A 28 -0.43 7.05 -9.13
CA GLN A 28 0.79 7.54 -9.75
C GLN A 28 1.96 7.31 -8.79
N ASP A 29 3.01 6.64 -9.24
CA ASP A 29 4.28 6.55 -8.48
C ASP A 29 5.09 7.84 -8.67
N LEU A 30 4.82 8.83 -7.83
CA LEU A 30 5.48 10.14 -7.87
C LEU A 30 6.93 10.04 -7.38
N GLY A 31 7.18 9.19 -6.39
CA GLY A 31 8.50 8.99 -5.82
C GLY A 31 9.46 8.38 -6.85
N GLY A 32 9.04 7.29 -7.50
CA GLY A 32 9.82 6.65 -8.55
C GLY A 32 10.06 7.57 -9.73
N ALA A 33 9.04 8.32 -10.16
CA ALA A 33 9.17 9.31 -11.24
C ALA A 33 10.18 10.42 -10.91
N ALA A 34 10.34 10.78 -9.64
CA ALA A 34 11.35 11.74 -9.17
C ALA A 34 12.72 11.09 -8.88
N GLY A 35 12.85 9.76 -9.00
CA GLY A 35 14.11 9.04 -8.76
C GLY A 35 14.34 8.63 -7.31
N SER A 36 13.30 8.63 -6.46
CA SER A 36 13.39 8.11 -5.09
C SER A 36 13.61 6.59 -5.09
N VAL A 37 14.51 6.11 -4.25
CA VAL A 37 14.86 4.69 -4.12
C VAL A 37 14.30 4.11 -2.83
N ALA A 38 14.59 4.72 -1.69
CA ALA A 38 14.27 4.19 -0.36
C ALA A 38 12.88 4.58 0.15
N VAL A 39 12.29 5.65 -0.39
CA VAL A 39 10.98 6.15 0.05
C VAL A 39 10.02 6.17 -1.13
N GLY A 40 8.89 5.51 -0.97
CA GLY A 40 7.76 5.59 -1.88
C GLY A 40 6.96 6.88 -1.65
N LEU A 41 6.51 7.50 -2.70
CA LEU A 41 5.48 8.53 -2.68
C LEU A 41 4.50 8.22 -3.80
N ARG A 42 3.27 7.88 -3.42
CA ARG A 42 2.20 7.54 -4.36
C ARG A 42 1.00 8.45 -4.14
N ARG A 43 0.45 8.95 -5.22
CA ARG A 43 -0.86 9.58 -5.23
C ARG A 43 -1.90 8.55 -5.61
N THR A 44 -2.98 8.45 -4.84
CA THR A 44 -4.10 7.54 -5.11
C THR A 44 -5.42 8.31 -5.12
N VAL A 45 -6.26 8.00 -6.09
CA VAL A 45 -7.63 8.53 -6.18
C VAL A 45 -8.59 7.37 -6.28
N LEU A 46 -9.50 7.29 -5.31
CA LEU A 46 -10.56 6.30 -5.26
C LEU A 46 -11.85 6.90 -5.81
N PRO A 47 -12.52 6.26 -6.78
CA PRO A 47 -13.87 6.64 -7.18
C PRO A 47 -14.88 6.49 -6.03
N PRO A 48 -16.03 7.14 -6.11
CA PRO A 48 -17.08 7.05 -5.09
C PRO A 48 -17.41 5.59 -4.71
N GLY A 49 -17.41 5.30 -3.41
CA GLY A 49 -17.72 4.00 -2.84
C GLY A 49 -16.67 2.90 -3.02
N LYS A 50 -15.58 3.15 -3.76
CA LYS A 50 -14.52 2.16 -3.94
C LYS A 50 -13.57 2.13 -2.75
N GLN A 51 -13.08 0.92 -2.47
CA GLN A 51 -12.00 0.65 -1.51
C GLN A 51 -10.66 0.61 -2.24
N SER A 52 -9.60 1.07 -1.58
CA SER A 52 -8.24 1.08 -2.14
C SER A 52 -7.72 -0.31 -2.45
N PHE A 53 -7.31 -1.00 -1.43
CA PHE A 53 -6.72 -2.33 -1.51
C PHE A 53 -7.32 -3.22 -0.41
N PRO A 54 -7.09 -4.54 -0.40
CA PRO A 54 -7.36 -5.36 0.78
C PRO A 54 -6.68 -4.76 2.02
N ARG A 55 -7.37 -4.78 3.17
CA ARG A 55 -6.75 -4.35 4.43
C ARG A 55 -5.45 -5.11 4.65
N HIS A 56 -4.38 -4.39 4.94
CA HIS A 56 -3.06 -4.98 5.10
C HIS A 56 -2.23 -4.22 6.12
N ALA A 57 -1.22 -4.89 6.65
CA ALA A 57 -0.25 -4.31 7.58
C ALA A 57 1.15 -4.75 7.19
N HIS A 58 2.10 -3.84 7.26
CA HIS A 58 3.50 -4.05 6.97
C HIS A 58 4.28 -4.42 8.25
N MET A 59 5.20 -5.36 8.13
CA MET A 59 6.05 -5.76 9.25
C MET A 59 7.35 -4.97 9.33
N ALA A 60 7.85 -4.46 8.20
CA ALA A 60 9.10 -3.73 8.12
C ALA A 60 8.96 -2.29 7.60
N GLU A 61 7.88 -1.96 6.87
CA GLU A 61 7.67 -0.63 6.32
C GLU A 61 6.73 0.21 7.18
N GLU A 62 7.10 1.46 7.49
CA GLU A 62 6.20 2.47 8.02
C GLU A 62 5.52 3.21 6.88
N GLU A 63 4.21 3.45 7.02
CA GLU A 63 3.45 4.23 6.05
C GLU A 63 2.75 5.43 6.69
N ILE A 64 2.76 6.54 5.98
CA ILE A 64 2.01 7.76 6.32
C ILE A 64 1.10 8.11 5.14
N PHE A 65 -0.15 8.44 5.46
CA PHE A 65 -1.15 8.88 4.49
C PHE A 65 -1.56 10.31 4.78
N PHE A 66 -1.66 11.11 3.73
CA PHE A 66 -2.19 12.46 3.78
C PHE A 66 -3.38 12.60 2.84
N VAL A 67 -4.56 12.89 3.38
CA VAL A 67 -5.77 13.12 2.57
C VAL A 67 -5.70 14.49 1.92
N VAL A 68 -5.67 14.50 0.60
CA VAL A 68 -5.54 15.73 -0.22
C VAL A 68 -6.89 16.35 -0.50
N ARG A 69 -7.89 15.49 -0.84
CA ARG A 69 -9.21 15.94 -1.27
C ARG A 69 -10.27 14.86 -1.03
N GLY A 70 -11.50 15.29 -0.80
CA GLY A 70 -12.66 14.42 -0.61
C GLY A 70 -12.77 13.90 0.81
N ARG A 71 -13.70 12.97 0.99
CA ARG A 71 -14.01 12.32 2.26
C ARG A 71 -14.11 10.82 2.08
N GLY A 72 -13.95 10.11 3.18
CA GLY A 72 -14.08 8.66 3.18
C GLY A 72 -13.98 8.05 4.56
N THR A 73 -13.74 6.76 4.56
CA THR A 73 -13.52 5.98 5.77
C THR A 73 -12.14 5.32 5.71
N LEU A 74 -11.33 5.55 6.73
CA LEU A 74 -10.15 4.75 7.01
C LEU A 74 -10.57 3.51 7.81
N LEU A 75 -10.33 2.33 7.28
CA LEU A 75 -10.40 1.07 8.00
C LEU A 75 -9.06 0.90 8.73
N ARG A 76 -9.08 0.92 10.06
CA ARG A 76 -7.88 0.85 10.92
C ARG A 76 -8.04 -0.26 11.95
N GLY A 77 -7.41 -1.40 11.72
CA GLY A 77 -7.73 -2.60 12.51
C GLY A 77 -9.22 -2.89 12.41
N GLU A 78 -9.92 -2.96 13.53
CA GLU A 78 -11.38 -3.17 13.58
C GLU A 78 -12.18 -1.85 13.58
N GLU A 79 -11.50 -0.72 13.63
CA GLU A 79 -12.13 0.59 13.67
C GLU A 79 -12.45 1.11 12.27
N ARG A 80 -13.48 1.96 12.21
CA ARG A 80 -13.85 2.75 11.03
C ARG A 80 -13.78 4.23 11.40
N VAL A 81 -12.80 4.92 10.85
CA VAL A 81 -12.55 6.33 11.16
C VAL A 81 -12.92 7.16 9.95
N ALA A 82 -13.81 8.14 10.14
CA ALA A 82 -14.10 9.11 9.08
C ALA A 82 -12.85 9.97 8.84
N VAL A 83 -12.54 10.21 7.56
CA VAL A 83 -11.41 11.04 7.14
C VAL A 83 -11.83 12.04 6.09
N GLU A 84 -11.20 13.21 6.11
CA GLU A 84 -11.43 14.30 5.16
C GLU A 84 -10.11 15.01 4.78
N ALA A 85 -10.19 15.90 3.81
CA ALA A 85 -9.03 16.67 3.36
C ALA A 85 -8.30 17.36 4.50
N GLY A 86 -6.99 17.14 4.59
CA GLY A 86 -6.10 17.64 5.64
C GLY A 86 -5.76 16.60 6.73
N ASP A 87 -6.48 15.48 6.79
CA ASP A 87 -6.18 14.42 7.75
C ASP A 87 -4.86 13.69 7.41
N VAL A 88 -4.17 13.27 8.46
CA VAL A 88 -2.96 12.46 8.40
C VAL A 88 -3.16 11.19 9.21
N ALA A 89 -2.78 10.05 8.65
CA ALA A 89 -2.76 8.76 9.36
C ALA A 89 -1.38 8.12 9.22
N ALA A 90 -0.88 7.51 10.30
CA ALA A 90 0.40 6.80 10.31
C ALA A 90 0.21 5.36 10.78
N PHE A 91 0.96 4.46 10.16
CA PHE A 91 0.99 3.03 10.44
C PHE A 91 2.44 2.59 10.63
N PRO A 92 2.95 2.62 11.88
CA PRO A 92 4.29 2.15 12.17
C PRO A 92 4.46 0.67 11.83
N ALA A 93 5.63 0.32 11.34
CA ALA A 93 6.01 -1.05 11.01
C ALA A 93 5.79 -2.02 12.20
N GLY A 94 5.42 -3.25 11.89
CA GLY A 94 5.34 -4.34 12.87
C GLY A 94 4.19 -4.29 13.87
N THR A 95 3.29 -3.29 13.77
CA THR A 95 2.15 -3.18 14.70
C THR A 95 1.02 -4.16 14.43
N GLY A 96 0.95 -4.72 13.21
CA GLY A 96 -0.15 -5.58 12.77
C GLY A 96 -1.49 -4.83 12.58
N VAL A 97 -1.53 -3.51 12.73
CA VAL A 97 -2.74 -2.72 12.53
C VAL A 97 -3.00 -2.56 11.03
N ALA A 98 -3.83 -3.43 10.49
CA ALA A 98 -4.18 -3.41 9.09
C ALA A 98 -5.04 -2.21 8.71
N HIS A 99 -4.81 -1.68 7.52
CA HIS A 99 -5.48 -0.48 7.04
C HIS A 99 -5.92 -0.59 5.57
N ALA A 100 -6.93 0.21 5.22
CA ALA A 100 -7.38 0.51 3.86
C ALA A 100 -8.27 1.75 3.89
N PHE A 101 -8.43 2.42 2.75
CA PHE A 101 -9.35 3.53 2.59
C PHE A 101 -10.57 3.14 1.76
N VAL A 102 -11.72 3.72 2.08
CA VAL A 102 -12.96 3.61 1.30
C VAL A 102 -13.43 5.03 1.02
N ALA A 103 -13.61 5.38 -0.26
CA ALA A 103 -14.18 6.68 -0.63
C ALA A 103 -15.65 6.79 -0.20
N ASP A 104 -16.07 8.01 0.11
CA ASP A 104 -17.50 8.31 0.33
C ASP A 104 -18.32 7.89 -0.91
N PRO A 105 -19.56 7.42 -0.76
CA PRO A 105 -20.41 7.04 -1.89
C PRO A 105 -20.65 8.14 -2.93
N ASP A 106 -20.53 9.40 -2.54
CA ASP A 106 -20.91 10.54 -3.35
C ASP A 106 -19.72 11.33 -3.92
N GLU A 107 -18.49 11.04 -3.47
CA GLU A 107 -17.30 11.76 -3.95
C GLU A 107 -16.05 10.93 -4.01
N GLU A 108 -15.07 11.36 -4.81
CA GLU A 108 -13.75 10.78 -4.85
C GLU A 108 -12.97 11.07 -3.56
N LEU A 109 -12.14 10.12 -3.14
CA LEU A 109 -11.14 10.32 -2.10
C LEU A 109 -9.75 10.32 -2.72
N GLU A 110 -9.01 11.41 -2.56
CA GLU A 110 -7.63 11.55 -3.03
C GLU A 110 -6.68 11.66 -1.85
N TYR A 111 -5.64 10.82 -1.84
CA TYR A 111 -4.61 10.85 -0.81
C TYR A 111 -3.22 10.58 -1.37
N LEU A 112 -2.21 11.00 -0.62
CA LEU A 112 -0.83 10.60 -0.80
C LEU A 112 -0.49 9.51 0.21
N SER A 113 0.19 8.46 -0.23
CA SER A 113 0.87 7.51 0.65
C SER A 113 2.37 7.72 0.54
N ILE A 114 3.02 7.76 1.68
CA ILE A 114 4.46 7.89 1.84
C ILE A 114 4.89 6.71 2.69
N GLY A 115 5.78 5.88 2.20
CA GLY A 115 6.24 4.70 2.90
C GLY A 115 7.69 4.38 2.60
N GLU A 116 8.31 3.65 3.46
CA GLU A 116 9.60 3.03 3.18
C GLU A 116 9.46 1.98 2.08
N ARG A 117 10.57 1.61 1.47
CA ARG A 117 10.67 0.49 0.53
C ARG A 117 11.67 -0.49 1.11
N ASP A 118 11.18 -1.51 1.77
CA ASP A 118 12.02 -2.59 2.33
C ASP A 118 11.90 -3.85 1.47
N ASP A 119 13.03 -4.27 0.92
CA ASP A 119 13.11 -5.47 0.07
C ASP A 119 12.88 -6.78 0.85
N ASN A 120 12.63 -6.73 2.15
CA ASN A 120 12.40 -7.90 3.00
C ASN A 120 11.10 -7.79 3.81
N ASP A 121 10.18 -6.93 3.40
CA ASP A 121 8.93 -6.76 4.12
C ASP A 121 8.03 -8.00 4.06
N VAL A 122 7.21 -8.16 5.08
CA VAL A 122 6.12 -9.13 5.13
C VAL A 122 4.81 -8.40 5.32
N VAL A 123 3.93 -8.47 4.32
CA VAL A 123 2.62 -7.81 4.36
C VAL A 123 1.55 -8.81 4.76
N LEU A 124 0.82 -8.49 5.81
CA LEU A 124 -0.27 -9.31 6.34
C LEU A 124 -1.62 -8.85 5.80
N TYR A 125 -2.46 -9.80 5.38
CA TYR A 125 -3.83 -9.56 4.91
C TYR A 125 -4.83 -10.29 5.82
N PRO A 126 -5.26 -9.68 6.94
CA PRO A 126 -6.04 -10.38 7.97
C PRO A 126 -7.39 -10.90 7.47
N ASP A 127 -8.06 -10.19 6.56
CA ASP A 127 -9.37 -10.58 6.03
C ASP A 127 -9.35 -11.90 5.24
N SER A 128 -8.22 -12.23 4.64
CA SER A 128 -8.06 -13.43 3.79
C SER A 128 -7.08 -14.45 4.35
N GLY A 129 -6.40 -14.15 5.45
CA GLY A 129 -5.35 -14.99 6.02
C GLY A 129 -4.15 -15.19 5.10
N LYS A 130 -3.93 -14.26 4.16
CA LYS A 130 -2.77 -14.28 3.28
C LYS A 130 -1.63 -13.46 3.85
N LEU A 131 -0.44 -13.74 3.38
CA LEU A 131 0.73 -12.90 3.54
C LEU A 131 1.48 -12.78 2.22
N LEU A 132 2.11 -11.64 2.02
CA LEU A 132 3.07 -11.39 0.94
C LEU A 132 4.45 -11.30 1.58
N VAL A 133 5.39 -12.10 1.11
CA VAL A 133 6.81 -11.97 1.46
C VAL A 133 7.50 -11.27 0.30
N VAL A 134 8.01 -10.07 0.56
CA VAL A 134 8.70 -9.26 -0.43
C VAL A 134 10.11 -9.78 -0.62
N GLY A 135 10.53 -9.92 -1.86
CA GLY A 135 11.91 -10.23 -2.22
C GLY A 135 12.45 -11.55 -1.67
N LEU A 136 11.63 -12.58 -1.44
CA LEU A 136 12.10 -13.88 -0.98
C LEU A 136 13.07 -14.48 -2.01
N ALA A 137 14.31 -14.76 -1.61
CA ALA A 137 15.32 -15.39 -2.45
C ALA A 137 15.05 -16.90 -2.57
N ASP A 138 15.23 -17.45 -3.76
CA ASP A 138 15.31 -18.89 -3.98
C ASP A 138 16.76 -19.40 -3.86
N GLU A 139 16.96 -20.71 -4.06
CA GLU A 139 18.31 -21.34 -3.98
C GLU A 139 19.31 -20.77 -5.00
N SER A 140 18.84 -20.16 -6.10
CA SER A 140 19.71 -19.49 -7.07
C SER A 140 20.08 -18.06 -6.68
N GLY A 141 19.46 -17.53 -5.61
CA GLY A 141 19.58 -16.15 -5.16
C GLY A 141 18.65 -15.19 -5.91
N GLU A 142 17.77 -15.68 -6.78
CA GLU A 142 16.76 -14.85 -7.44
C GLU A 142 15.69 -14.44 -6.43
N ARG A 143 15.43 -13.12 -6.34
CA ARG A 143 14.46 -12.56 -5.42
C ARG A 143 13.12 -12.32 -6.12
N ARG A 144 12.05 -12.80 -5.50
CA ARG A 144 10.68 -12.63 -6.00
C ARG A 144 9.70 -12.49 -4.85
N ASP A 145 8.65 -11.73 -5.08
CA ASP A 145 7.53 -11.66 -4.16
C ASP A 145 6.74 -12.98 -4.15
N ARG A 146 6.36 -13.41 -2.96
CA ARG A 146 5.54 -14.62 -2.76
C ARG A 146 4.29 -14.29 -1.98
N LEU A 147 3.13 -14.45 -2.62
CA LEU A 147 1.82 -14.33 -1.98
C LEU A 147 1.27 -15.72 -1.67
N GLY A 148 0.96 -15.98 -0.41
CA GLY A 148 0.47 -17.28 0.02
C GLY A 148 -0.27 -17.23 1.35
N ARG A 149 -0.44 -18.39 1.97
CA ARG A 149 -0.91 -18.53 3.35
C ARG A 149 0.14 -19.27 4.16
N LEU A 150 0.34 -18.83 5.40
CA LEU A 150 1.20 -19.53 6.34
C LEU A 150 0.52 -20.84 6.76
N GLN A 151 1.28 -21.91 6.74
CA GLN A 151 0.94 -23.18 7.36
C GLN A 151 1.91 -23.42 8.51
N GLU A 152 1.39 -23.64 9.69
CA GLU A 152 2.23 -24.04 10.82
C GLU A 152 2.79 -25.44 10.58
N ALA A 153 4.04 -25.64 10.94
CA ALA A 153 4.73 -26.93 10.87
C ALA A 153 5.60 -27.11 12.11
N ASP A 154 5.84 -28.36 12.49
CA ASP A 154 6.85 -28.67 13.49
C ASP A 154 8.25 -28.38 12.90
N TYR A 155 9.21 -28.01 13.75
CA TYR A 155 10.56 -27.64 13.30
C TYR A 155 11.25 -28.74 12.49
N TYR A 156 10.99 -29.99 12.80
CA TYR A 156 11.57 -31.16 12.12
C TYR A 156 10.65 -31.80 11.09
N ASP A 157 9.49 -31.21 10.79
CA ASP A 157 8.55 -31.76 9.81
C ASP A 157 9.18 -31.76 8.41
N GLY A 158 9.30 -32.96 7.82
CA GLY A 158 9.92 -33.18 6.52
C GLY A 158 11.45 -33.21 6.50
N GLU A 159 12.12 -33.09 7.66
CA GLU A 159 13.59 -33.10 7.75
C GLU A 159 14.19 -34.47 8.16
N LEU A 160 13.37 -35.47 8.54
CA LEU A 160 13.79 -36.78 9.05
C LEU A 160 13.59 -37.89 8.02
#